data_04f9688e732cef988490bbded40fd4dc
#
_entry.id   04f9688e732cef988490bbded40fd4dc
#
_cell.length_a   1.000
_cell.length_b   1.000
_cell.length_c   1.000
_cell.angle_alpha   90.00
_cell.angle_beta   90.00
_cell.angle_gamma   90.00
#
_symmetry.space_group_name_H-M   'P 1'
#
loop_
_entity.id
_entity.type
_entity.pdbx_description
1 polymer ?
#
loop_
_entity_poly.entity_id
_entity_poly.type
_entity_poly.pdbx_seq_one_letter_code
_entity_poly.pdbx_strand_id
1 'polypeptide(L)'
;MVGPTERELAQRWPLIMATCMGIISSSFVLPYYSIGALLTPVTEEFGWSRAQFQAAILFSSGLGALTSPLIGWLNDKYGPRRVALPSLIGLSIGLLTASQIQGDLWMLFLAYGMMALLGAGTIPVTWTRAIATSFFKRRGLALGLALTGTGICASVAPHYTVWLTDQFGWR
;
A
#
# COMPACT_ATOMS: atom_id res chain seq x y z
N MET A 1 -35.05 -6.89 -17.03
CA MET A 1 -34.61 -5.47 -17.15
C MET A 1 -33.66 -5.18 -16.00
N VAL A 2 -32.41 -4.84 -16.28
CA VAL A 2 -31.39 -4.48 -15.27
C VAL A 2 -31.80 -3.14 -14.67
N GLY A 3 -31.96 -3.09 -13.35
CA GLY A 3 -32.40 -1.87 -12.64
C GLY A 3 -31.36 -0.74 -12.75
N PRO A 4 -31.77 0.53 -12.60
CA PRO A 4 -30.87 1.68 -12.72
C PRO A 4 -29.69 1.66 -11.73
N THR A 5 -29.80 0.89 -10.65
CA THR A 5 -28.76 0.69 -9.64
C THR A 5 -27.72 -0.38 -10.02
N GLU A 6 -28.13 -1.39 -10.81
CA GLU A 6 -27.21 -2.42 -11.31
C GLU A 6 -26.40 -1.89 -12.49
N ARG A 7 -26.98 -0.97 -13.28
CA ARG A 7 -26.26 -0.29 -14.35
C ARG A 7 -25.11 0.57 -13.85
N GLU A 8 -25.24 1.20 -12.67
CA GLU A 8 -24.17 2.02 -12.09
C GLU A 8 -22.92 1.17 -11.77
N LEU A 9 -23.09 -0.01 -11.18
CA LEU A 9 -21.99 -0.95 -10.90
C LEU A 9 -21.38 -1.51 -12.18
N ALA A 10 -22.23 -1.96 -13.12
CA ALA A 10 -21.77 -2.54 -14.37
C ALA A 10 -20.99 -1.55 -15.25
N GLN A 11 -21.41 -0.28 -15.27
CA GLN A 11 -20.74 0.76 -16.04
C GLN A 11 -19.41 1.22 -15.42
N ARG A 12 -19.30 1.14 -14.10
CA ARG A 12 -18.13 1.64 -13.35
C ARG A 12 -17.27 0.52 -12.73
N TRP A 13 -17.49 -0.73 -13.15
CA TRP A 13 -16.71 -1.88 -12.73
C TRP A 13 -15.19 -1.68 -12.91
N PRO A 14 -14.68 -1.09 -14.01
CA PRO A 14 -13.24 -0.88 -14.17
C PRO A 14 -12.65 0.03 -13.07
N LEU A 15 -13.44 1.00 -12.57
CA LEU A 15 -13.01 1.86 -11.47
C LEU A 15 -12.87 1.07 -10.15
N ILE A 16 -13.79 0.15 -9.87
CA ILE A 16 -13.71 -0.72 -8.68
C ILE A 16 -12.45 -1.60 -8.76
N MET A 17 -12.20 -2.22 -9.92
CA MET A 17 -11.00 -3.04 -10.13
C MET A 17 -9.72 -2.24 -10.01
N ALA A 18 -9.64 -1.06 -10.64
CA ALA A 18 -8.48 -0.17 -10.54
C ALA A 18 -8.23 0.28 -9.09
N THR A 19 -9.31 0.57 -8.35
CA THR A 19 -9.21 0.95 -6.93
C THR A 19 -8.76 -0.23 -6.07
N CYS A 20 -9.30 -1.43 -6.30
CA CYS A 20 -8.88 -2.65 -5.62
C CYS A 20 -7.38 -2.93 -5.83
N MET A 21 -6.90 -2.86 -7.08
CA MET A 21 -5.47 -2.99 -7.41
C MET A 21 -4.63 -1.89 -6.76
N GLY A 22 -5.12 -0.65 -6.74
CA GLY A 22 -4.44 0.45 -6.07
C GLY A 22 -4.33 0.25 -4.56
N ILE A 23 -5.35 -0.32 -3.92
CA ILE A 23 -5.32 -0.68 -2.49
C ILE A 23 -4.31 -1.80 -2.24
N ILE A 24 -4.28 -2.84 -3.06
CA ILE A 24 -3.28 -3.93 -2.98
C ILE A 24 -1.86 -3.35 -3.03
N SER A 25 -1.60 -2.43 -3.96
CA SER A 25 -0.29 -1.79 -4.16
C SER A 25 -0.02 -0.61 -3.22
N SER A 26 -0.83 -0.41 -2.19
CA SER A 26 -0.67 0.68 -1.22
C SER A 26 0.58 0.51 -0.38
N SER A 27 1.22 1.63 -0.02
CA SER A 27 2.40 1.69 0.86
C SER A 27 2.16 1.11 2.26
N PHE A 28 0.91 1.07 2.70
CA PHE A 28 0.51 0.48 3.99
C PHE A 28 -0.10 -0.93 3.87
N VAL A 29 -0.29 -1.45 2.67
CA VAL A 29 -0.88 -2.78 2.47
C VAL A 29 0.20 -3.77 2.04
N LEU A 30 0.77 -3.60 0.86
CA LEU A 30 1.72 -4.56 0.31
C LEU A 30 2.98 -4.72 1.19
N PRO A 31 3.75 -3.65 1.55
CA PRO A 31 4.93 -3.81 2.40
C PRO A 31 4.58 -4.35 3.79
N TYR A 32 3.44 -3.94 4.35
CA TYR A 32 3.01 -4.33 5.69
C TYR A 32 2.70 -5.82 5.82
N TYR A 33 1.98 -6.38 4.85
CA TYR A 33 1.66 -7.82 4.85
C TYR A 33 2.84 -8.70 4.41
N SER A 34 3.78 -8.17 3.63
CA SER A 34 4.99 -8.90 3.22
C SER A 34 6.07 -8.96 4.30
N ILE A 35 6.05 -8.04 5.27
CA ILE A 35 7.14 -7.86 6.24
C ILE A 35 7.35 -9.07 7.14
N GLY A 36 6.27 -9.77 7.49
CA GLY A 36 6.35 -10.99 8.30
C GLY A 36 7.21 -12.09 7.65
N ALA A 37 7.13 -12.20 6.33
CA ALA A 37 7.91 -13.15 5.56
C ALA A 37 9.40 -12.74 5.45
N LEU A 38 9.69 -11.44 5.45
CA LEU A 38 11.04 -10.90 5.35
C LEU A 38 11.76 -10.80 6.71
N LEU A 39 11.00 -10.87 7.82
CA LEU A 39 11.54 -10.67 9.16
C LEU A 39 12.69 -11.62 9.48
N THR A 40 12.49 -12.91 9.31
CA THR A 40 13.48 -13.94 9.65
C THR A 40 14.72 -13.86 8.75
N PRO A 41 14.62 -13.90 7.40
CA PRO A 41 15.80 -13.90 6.55
C PRO A 41 16.64 -12.61 6.71
N VAL A 42 16.00 -11.46 6.86
CA VAL A 42 16.70 -10.17 7.00
C VAL A 42 17.37 -10.04 8.39
N THR A 43 16.67 -10.43 9.46
CA THR A 43 17.24 -10.36 10.82
C THR A 43 18.38 -11.36 11.03
N GLU A 44 18.34 -12.54 10.42
CA GLU A 44 19.42 -13.53 10.48
C GLU A 44 20.64 -13.07 9.67
N GLU A 45 20.45 -12.48 8.47
CA GLU A 45 21.56 -12.01 7.64
C GLU A 45 22.34 -10.86 8.29
N PHE A 46 21.62 -9.91 8.89
CA PHE A 46 22.25 -8.69 9.46
C PHE A 46 22.46 -8.73 10.97
N GLY A 47 22.04 -9.79 11.66
CA GLY A 47 22.13 -9.90 13.11
C GLY A 47 21.25 -8.91 13.87
N TRP A 48 20.19 -8.37 13.23
CA TRP A 48 19.29 -7.44 13.87
C TRP A 48 18.29 -8.11 14.79
N SER A 49 17.92 -7.43 15.87
CA SER A 49 16.82 -7.89 16.70
C SER A 49 15.46 -7.69 15.98
N ARG A 50 14.50 -8.55 16.30
CA ARG A 50 13.12 -8.38 15.81
C ARG A 50 12.53 -7.01 16.20
N ALA A 51 12.90 -6.50 17.37
CA ALA A 51 12.46 -5.19 17.84
C ALA A 51 13.00 -4.05 16.97
N GLN A 52 14.27 -4.10 16.56
CA GLN A 52 14.88 -3.11 15.68
C GLN A 52 14.20 -3.08 14.30
N PHE A 53 13.93 -4.27 13.74
CA PHE A 53 13.22 -4.37 12.47
C PHE A 53 11.78 -3.84 12.56
N GLN A 54 11.06 -4.19 13.62
CA GLN A 54 9.69 -3.69 13.85
C GLN A 54 9.64 -2.18 14.15
N ALA A 55 10.69 -1.61 14.73
CA ALA A 55 10.78 -0.17 14.98
C ALA A 55 10.74 0.65 13.68
N ALA A 56 11.28 0.14 12.57
CA ALA A 56 11.19 0.80 11.26
C ALA A 56 9.74 0.88 10.75
N ILE A 57 8.91 -0.14 11.04
CA ILE A 57 7.48 -0.14 10.69
C ILE A 57 6.74 0.90 11.54
N LEU A 58 7.01 0.92 12.83
CA LEU A 58 6.39 1.90 13.73
C LEU A 58 6.75 3.33 13.31
N PHE A 59 8.01 3.57 12.97
CA PHE A 59 8.49 4.84 12.43
C PHE A 59 7.75 5.24 11.13
N SER A 60 7.67 4.32 10.17
CA SER A 60 6.94 4.50 8.92
C SER A 60 5.45 4.81 9.17
N SER A 61 4.81 4.08 10.08
CA SER A 61 3.40 4.30 10.44
C SER A 61 3.19 5.67 11.08
N GLY A 62 4.09 6.11 11.94
CA GLY A 62 4.08 7.46 12.53
C GLY A 62 4.19 8.56 11.47
N LEU A 63 5.14 8.43 10.54
CA LEU A 63 5.27 9.36 9.41
C LEU A 63 4.02 9.37 8.53
N GLY A 64 3.44 8.21 8.25
CA GLY A 64 2.20 8.11 7.49
C GLY A 64 1.02 8.78 8.18
N ALA A 65 0.90 8.65 9.50
CA ALA A 65 -0.12 9.33 10.27
C ALA A 65 0.05 10.85 10.21
N LEU A 66 1.29 11.35 10.34
CA LEU A 66 1.59 12.78 10.25
C LEU A 66 1.33 13.36 8.85
N THR A 67 1.57 12.59 7.80
CA THR A 67 1.35 13.04 6.41
C THR A 67 -0.11 12.91 5.95
N SER A 68 -0.94 12.12 6.64
CA SER A 68 -2.33 11.87 6.27
C SER A 68 -3.17 13.12 6.05
N PRO A 69 -3.11 14.19 6.90
CA PRO A 69 -3.87 15.43 6.65
C PRO A 69 -3.44 16.13 5.37
N LEU A 70 -2.13 16.15 5.08
CA LEU A 70 -1.58 16.73 3.86
C LEU A 70 -2.08 15.98 2.62
N ILE A 71 -2.06 14.65 2.68
CA ILE A 71 -2.57 13.80 1.58
C ILE A 71 -4.08 14.01 1.39
N GLY A 72 -4.84 14.17 2.47
CA GLY A 72 -6.26 14.55 2.41
C GLY A 72 -6.45 15.84 1.63
N TRP A 73 -5.73 16.89 1.99
CA TRP A 73 -5.77 18.19 1.31
C TRP A 73 -5.34 18.12 -0.16
N LEU A 74 -4.27 17.37 -0.48
CA LEU A 74 -3.82 17.16 -1.85
C LEU A 74 -4.89 16.44 -2.69
N ASN A 75 -5.53 15.43 -2.12
CA ASN A 75 -6.65 14.73 -2.77
C ASN A 75 -7.85 15.64 -3.03
N ASP A 76 -8.12 16.58 -2.12
CA ASP A 76 -9.18 17.56 -2.30
C ASP A 76 -8.89 18.54 -3.43
N LYS A 77 -7.63 18.99 -3.51
CA LYS A 77 -7.20 20.02 -4.45
C LYS A 77 -6.93 19.48 -5.85
N TYR A 78 -6.28 18.33 -5.98
CA TYR A 78 -5.79 17.81 -7.25
C TYR A 78 -6.50 16.55 -7.73
N GLY A 79 -7.28 15.93 -6.84
CA GLY A 79 -7.98 14.66 -7.08
C GLY A 79 -7.10 13.41 -6.87
N PRO A 80 -7.73 12.25 -6.58
CA PRO A 80 -7.03 11.02 -6.19
C PRO A 80 -6.02 10.52 -7.22
N ARG A 81 -6.35 10.61 -8.52
CA ARG A 81 -5.49 10.12 -9.61
C ARG A 81 -4.15 10.85 -9.68
N ARG A 82 -4.16 12.19 -9.54
CA ARG A 82 -2.94 13.01 -9.62
C ARG A 82 -2.07 12.89 -8.38
N VAL A 83 -2.62 12.44 -7.27
CA VAL A 83 -1.89 12.18 -6.03
C VAL A 83 -1.34 10.75 -6.01
N ALA A 84 -2.15 9.76 -6.39
CA ALA A 84 -1.77 8.35 -6.34
C ALA A 84 -0.65 7.99 -7.33
N LEU A 85 -0.71 8.45 -8.59
CA LEU A 85 0.26 8.03 -9.61
C LEU A 85 1.71 8.42 -9.29
N PRO A 86 2.03 9.69 -8.91
CA PRO A 86 3.38 10.03 -8.49
C PRO A 86 3.81 9.27 -7.23
N SER A 87 2.87 9.03 -6.30
CA SER A 87 3.17 8.31 -5.07
C SER A 87 3.43 6.81 -5.29
N LEU A 88 2.88 6.19 -6.34
CA LEU A 88 3.26 4.84 -6.75
C LEU A 88 4.73 4.78 -7.21
N ILE A 89 5.19 5.78 -7.95
CA ILE A 89 6.60 5.91 -8.33
C ILE A 89 7.46 6.08 -7.09
N GLY A 90 7.05 6.97 -6.17
CA GLY A 90 7.74 7.16 -4.90
C GLY A 90 7.82 5.89 -4.04
N LEU A 91 6.75 5.11 -3.99
CA LEU A 91 6.73 3.81 -3.33
C LEU A 91 7.73 2.83 -3.97
N SER A 92 7.77 2.78 -5.31
CA SER A 92 8.71 1.94 -6.04
C SER A 92 10.17 2.31 -5.73
N ILE A 93 10.48 3.61 -5.62
CA ILE A 93 11.82 4.08 -5.21
C ILE A 93 12.13 3.62 -3.78
N GLY A 94 11.18 3.73 -2.86
CA GLY A 94 11.35 3.23 -1.49
C GLY A 94 11.62 1.72 -1.42
N LEU A 95 10.91 0.92 -2.22
CA LEU A 95 11.12 -0.53 -2.32
C LEU A 95 12.50 -0.86 -2.93
N LEU A 96 12.91 -0.13 -3.97
CA LEU A 96 14.25 -0.28 -4.55
C LEU A 96 15.34 0.08 -3.55
N THR A 97 15.14 1.12 -2.72
CA THR A 97 16.07 1.47 -1.64
C THR A 97 16.14 0.36 -0.60
N ALA A 98 15.01 -0.26 -0.26
CA ALA A 98 14.97 -1.40 0.65
C ALA A 98 15.77 -2.60 0.13
N SER A 99 15.75 -2.87 -1.17
CA SER A 99 16.53 -3.96 -1.78
C SER A 99 18.05 -3.74 -1.74
N GLN A 100 18.51 -2.50 -1.52
CA GLN A 100 19.94 -2.13 -1.47
C GLN A 100 20.50 -2.09 -0.04
N ILE A 101 19.77 -2.54 0.97
CA ILE A 101 20.23 -2.55 2.37
C ILE A 101 21.44 -3.47 2.52
N GLN A 102 22.53 -2.94 3.11
CA GLN A 102 23.82 -3.64 3.27
C GLN A 102 24.19 -3.88 4.75
N GLY A 103 23.22 -3.90 5.66
CA GLY A 103 23.41 -4.19 7.08
C GLY A 103 23.32 -2.97 8.00
N ASP A 104 23.26 -1.78 7.47
CA ASP A 104 23.08 -0.57 8.25
C ASP A 104 21.60 -0.37 8.62
N LEU A 105 21.30 -0.38 9.89
CA LEU A 105 19.92 -0.21 10.40
C LEU A 105 19.28 1.12 9.94
N TRP A 106 20.08 2.19 9.83
CA TRP A 106 19.58 3.49 9.36
C TRP A 106 19.04 3.43 7.92
N MET A 107 19.61 2.56 7.05
CA MET A 107 19.11 2.36 5.69
C MET A 107 17.72 1.74 5.69
N LEU A 108 17.42 0.86 6.64
CA LEU A 108 16.06 0.31 6.83
C LEU A 108 15.08 1.44 7.18
N PHE A 109 15.41 2.30 8.13
CA PHE A 109 14.59 3.46 8.50
C PHE A 109 14.42 4.44 7.33
N LEU A 110 15.48 4.66 6.53
CA LEU A 110 15.42 5.50 5.35
C LEU A 110 14.46 4.91 4.31
N ALA A 111 14.59 3.63 3.98
CA ALA A 111 13.73 2.96 3.01
C ALA A 111 12.25 3.01 3.43
N TYR A 112 11.95 2.64 4.68
CA TYR A 112 10.59 2.70 5.22
C TYR A 112 10.05 4.14 5.34
N GLY A 113 10.92 5.10 5.68
CA GLY A 113 10.60 6.52 5.68
C GLY A 113 10.25 7.04 4.27
N MET A 114 11.02 6.65 3.26
CA MET A 114 10.74 6.97 1.85
C MET A 114 9.43 6.35 1.39
N MET A 115 9.16 5.09 1.70
CA MET A 115 7.88 4.45 1.41
C MET A 115 6.70 5.20 2.06
N ALA A 116 6.87 5.65 3.31
CA ALA A 116 5.84 6.39 4.04
C ALA A 116 5.60 7.79 3.48
N LEU A 117 6.65 8.53 3.11
CA LEU A 117 6.54 9.91 2.65
C LEU A 117 6.19 9.98 1.16
N LEU A 118 6.97 9.32 0.31
CA LEU A 118 6.77 9.38 -1.13
C LEU A 118 5.58 8.51 -1.57
N GLY A 119 5.36 7.38 -0.89
CA GLY A 119 4.21 6.51 -1.10
C GLY A 119 2.92 6.96 -0.41
N ALA A 120 2.93 8.06 0.36
CA ALA A 120 1.79 8.51 1.17
C ALA A 120 0.48 8.68 0.37
N GLY A 121 0.56 9.11 -0.87
CA GLY A 121 -0.63 9.26 -1.74
C GLY A 121 -1.25 7.94 -2.19
N THR A 122 -0.65 6.78 -1.90
CA THR A 122 -1.20 5.46 -2.23
C THR A 122 -2.02 4.84 -1.09
N ILE A 123 -2.18 5.52 0.04
CA ILE A 123 -2.96 5.01 1.17
C ILE A 123 -4.41 4.73 0.78
N PRO A 124 -5.09 3.76 1.44
CA PRO A 124 -6.47 3.37 1.09
C PRO A 124 -7.46 4.53 1.01
N VAL A 125 -7.25 5.61 1.80
CA VAL A 125 -8.11 6.80 1.79
C VAL A 125 -8.15 7.45 0.39
N THR A 126 -7.04 7.53 -0.32
CA THR A 126 -6.99 8.09 -1.69
C THR A 126 -7.85 7.27 -2.65
N TRP A 127 -7.76 5.95 -2.58
CA TRP A 127 -8.52 5.05 -3.44
C TRP A 127 -10.00 5.00 -3.12
N THR A 128 -10.35 4.93 -1.82
CA THR A 128 -11.76 4.96 -1.38
C THR A 128 -12.43 6.28 -1.73
N ARG A 129 -11.68 7.40 -1.76
CA ARG A 129 -12.19 8.69 -2.20
C ARG A 129 -12.59 8.67 -3.68
N ALA A 130 -11.81 8.01 -4.55
CA ALA A 130 -12.18 7.86 -5.97
C ALA A 130 -13.53 7.13 -6.13
N ILE A 131 -13.79 6.10 -5.32
CA ILE A 131 -15.10 5.44 -5.28
C ILE A 131 -16.17 6.39 -4.72
N ALA A 132 -15.88 7.03 -3.61
CA ALA A 132 -16.84 7.88 -2.88
C ALA A 132 -17.37 9.06 -3.73
N THR A 133 -16.54 9.60 -4.60
CA THR A 133 -16.92 10.69 -5.52
C THR A 133 -17.61 10.20 -6.80
N SER A 134 -17.47 8.91 -7.12
CA SER A 134 -17.96 8.34 -8.37
C SER A 134 -19.27 7.57 -8.23
N PHE A 135 -19.57 7.04 -7.05
CA PHE A 135 -20.77 6.24 -6.80
C PHE A 135 -21.73 6.97 -5.85
N PHE A 136 -23.02 7.00 -6.20
CA PHE A 136 -24.07 7.63 -5.42
C PHE A 136 -25.03 6.63 -4.79
N LYS A 137 -25.59 5.72 -5.59
CA LYS A 137 -26.64 4.77 -5.14
C LYS A 137 -26.07 3.55 -4.42
N ARG A 138 -24.98 2.98 -4.91
CA ARG A 138 -24.33 1.77 -4.36
C ARG A 138 -22.91 2.02 -3.83
N ARG A 139 -22.68 3.21 -3.27
CA ARG A 139 -21.39 3.62 -2.73
C ARG A 139 -20.84 2.64 -1.70
N GLY A 140 -21.66 2.17 -0.76
CA GLY A 140 -21.23 1.22 0.27
C GLY A 140 -20.77 -0.12 -0.31
N LEU A 141 -21.51 -0.66 -1.28
CA LEU A 141 -21.13 -1.90 -1.97
C LEU A 141 -19.84 -1.73 -2.79
N ALA A 142 -19.72 -0.61 -3.52
CA ALA A 142 -18.52 -0.32 -4.31
C ALA A 142 -17.28 -0.15 -3.41
N LEU A 143 -17.41 0.51 -2.25
CA LEU A 143 -16.36 0.62 -1.24
C LEU A 143 -16.00 -0.75 -0.65
N GLY A 144 -17.00 -1.57 -0.28
CA GLY A 144 -16.77 -2.92 0.21
C GLY A 144 -15.99 -3.77 -0.78
N LEU A 145 -16.41 -3.78 -2.06
CA LEU A 145 -15.71 -4.49 -3.12
C LEU A 145 -14.29 -3.98 -3.36
N ALA A 146 -14.05 -2.68 -3.33
CA ALA A 146 -12.71 -2.12 -3.48
C ALA A 146 -11.79 -2.51 -2.30
N LEU A 147 -12.32 -2.50 -1.08
CA LEU A 147 -11.56 -2.86 0.13
C LEU A 147 -11.26 -4.36 0.26
N THR A 148 -11.92 -5.25 -0.50
CA THR A 148 -11.53 -6.66 -0.57
C THR A 148 -10.08 -6.82 -1.04
N GLY A 149 -9.53 -5.84 -1.75
CA GLY A 149 -8.11 -5.78 -2.12
C GLY A 149 -7.17 -5.92 -0.92
N THR A 150 -7.51 -5.33 0.23
CA THR A 150 -6.73 -5.51 1.46
C THR A 150 -6.72 -6.96 1.94
N GLY A 151 -7.89 -7.62 1.94
CA GLY A 151 -8.00 -9.03 2.32
C GLY A 151 -7.27 -9.97 1.36
N ILE A 152 -7.37 -9.70 0.05
CA ILE A 152 -6.62 -10.45 -0.98
C ILE A 152 -5.12 -10.30 -0.74
N CYS A 153 -4.63 -9.08 -0.53
CA CYS A 153 -3.23 -8.83 -0.24
C CYS A 153 -2.78 -9.52 1.04
N ALA A 154 -3.57 -9.43 2.12
CA ALA A 154 -3.27 -10.08 3.39
C ALA A 154 -3.14 -11.61 3.28
N SER A 155 -3.93 -12.23 2.41
CA SER A 155 -3.90 -13.67 2.18
C SER A 155 -2.78 -14.11 1.23
N VAL A 156 -2.53 -13.33 0.17
CA VAL A 156 -1.60 -13.73 -0.92
C VAL A 156 -0.18 -13.24 -0.68
N ALA A 157 0.00 -11.99 -0.22
CA ALA A 157 1.32 -11.36 -0.15
C ALA A 157 2.31 -12.14 0.75
N PRO A 158 1.96 -12.63 1.95
CA PRO A 158 2.90 -13.38 2.77
C PRO A 158 3.40 -14.65 2.07
N HIS A 159 2.48 -15.44 1.49
CA HIS A 159 2.83 -16.69 0.81
C HIS A 159 3.68 -16.44 -0.44
N TYR A 160 3.32 -15.43 -1.23
CA TYR A 160 4.06 -15.06 -2.42
C TYR A 160 5.45 -14.52 -2.08
N THR A 161 5.57 -13.74 -1.01
CA THR A 161 6.86 -13.21 -0.53
C THR A 161 7.77 -14.34 -0.04
N VAL A 162 7.25 -15.30 0.74
CA VAL A 162 8.01 -16.50 1.15
C VAL A 162 8.51 -17.26 -0.07
N TRP A 163 7.63 -17.57 -1.02
CA TRP A 163 8.00 -18.27 -2.24
C TRP A 163 9.10 -17.56 -3.04
N LEU A 164 8.98 -16.23 -3.21
CA LEU A 164 10.01 -15.43 -3.87
C LEU A 164 11.34 -15.45 -3.12
N THR A 165 11.29 -15.32 -1.79
CA THR A 165 12.48 -15.35 -0.93
C THR A 165 13.20 -16.68 -1.00
N ASP A 166 12.45 -17.79 -1.06
CA ASP A 166 13.02 -19.14 -1.16
C ASP A 166 13.67 -19.41 -2.53
N GLN A 167 13.14 -18.82 -3.62
CA GLN A 167 13.65 -19.05 -4.98
C GLN A 167 14.79 -18.09 -5.37
N PHE A 168 14.70 -16.83 -5.00
CA PHE A 168 15.56 -15.75 -5.49
C PHE A 168 16.33 -15.01 -4.39
N GLY A 169 16.07 -15.34 -3.12
CA GLY A 169 16.50 -14.54 -1.99
C GLY A 169 15.54 -13.37 -1.73
N TRP A 170 15.77 -12.66 -0.63
CA TRP A 170 14.90 -11.57 -0.22
C TRP A 170 15.18 -10.23 -0.96
N ARG A 171 16.28 -10.14 -1.73
CA ARG A 171 16.72 -8.96 -2.52
C ARG A 171 16.13 -8.93 -3.92
#